data_38612727fc9aa722f4f7398cc94519ca
#
_entry.id   38612727fc9aa722f4f7398cc94519ca
#
_cell.length_a   1.000
_cell.length_b   1.000
_cell.length_c   1.000
_cell.angle_alpha   90.00
_cell.angle_beta   90.00
_cell.angle_gamma   90.00
#
_symmetry.space_group_name_H-M   'P 1'
#
loop_
_entity.id
_entity.type
_entity.pdbx_description
1 polymer ?
#
loop_
_entity_poly.entity_id
_entity_poly.type
_entity_poly.pdbx_seq_one_letter_code
_entity_poly.pdbx_strand_id
1 'polypeptide(L)'
;MAKQIVYGEEARKALLSGIDQLANTVKVTLGPKGRNVVLGKKFGSPLITNDGVTIAKDVELEDAFENMGAQLVREVATKTNDIAGDGTTTATLLAQAIVREGMKNLAAGANPMVLRRGIEAATAEAVSALTELSRPINGKQAIAQVASISAGDETIGKLISDAMEIVGKDGVITVEESKTMKTELTTTEGMQFDRGYASAYMVTDPDKMEAVLDNPYILITDKKISNIQEILPVLEQVVQQGKKLLIIAEDVEGEALATLVVNKIRGTFTCVAVKAPGFGDRRKEMLRDIAVLTGGQVISEEIGLELKDATMDMLGQARLVKVDKENTTIVEGAGEKCDIDARVAQIRAQIAETTSDYDREKLQERLAKLAGGVAVIQVGAATEIEMKERKLRIEDALAATRAAVEEGIVPGGGVALLAAMKRVQKIVTNYTGDARTGVQIILAAMEEPMRQIARNAGIDGSVIIENIRRRNKPDYGYDALKGEYVDMFERGIIDPTKVTRSALQNASSVAAMVLTTESLVTDIPQPEPAAPANPGMGGGMY
;
A
#
# COMPACT_ATOMS: atom_id res chain seq x y z
N MET A 1 -12.44 -28.26 -16.98
CA MET A 1 -11.94 -29.09 -15.85
C MET A 1 -13.11 -29.47 -14.96
N ALA A 2 -13.09 -30.65 -14.35
CA ALA A 2 -14.12 -31.04 -13.39
C ALA A 2 -13.98 -30.23 -12.10
N LYS A 3 -15.12 -29.92 -11.45
CA LYS A 3 -15.18 -29.14 -10.24
C LYS A 3 -15.51 -30.02 -9.03
N GLN A 4 -14.89 -29.72 -7.91
CA GLN A 4 -15.27 -30.21 -6.59
C GLN A 4 -16.12 -29.14 -5.90
N ILE A 5 -17.22 -29.58 -5.25
CA ILE A 5 -18.18 -28.65 -4.63
C ILE A 5 -18.49 -29.16 -3.22
N VAL A 6 -18.46 -28.24 -2.26
CA VAL A 6 -18.88 -28.47 -0.85
C VAL A 6 -19.96 -27.48 -0.48
N TYR A 7 -20.85 -27.89 0.42
CA TYR A 7 -22.02 -27.11 0.80
C TYR A 7 -22.17 -26.98 2.32
N GLY A 8 -22.96 -25.99 2.73
CA GLY A 8 -23.49 -25.86 4.07
C GLY A 8 -22.42 -25.74 5.14
N GLU A 9 -22.54 -26.55 6.18
CA GLU A 9 -21.66 -26.50 7.34
C GLU A 9 -20.20 -26.88 7.01
N GLU A 10 -19.99 -27.82 6.10
CA GLU A 10 -18.65 -28.25 5.69
C GLU A 10 -17.93 -27.11 4.97
N ALA A 11 -18.61 -26.43 4.04
CA ALA A 11 -18.07 -25.26 3.36
C ALA A 11 -17.69 -24.14 4.34
N ARG A 12 -18.57 -23.85 5.30
CA ARG A 12 -18.32 -22.84 6.32
C ARG A 12 -17.15 -23.19 7.25
N LYS A 13 -17.02 -24.46 7.64
CA LYS A 13 -15.90 -24.94 8.47
C LYS A 13 -14.56 -24.82 7.73
N ALA A 14 -14.51 -25.19 6.45
CA ALA A 14 -13.30 -25.06 5.64
C ALA A 14 -12.87 -23.59 5.51
N LEU A 15 -13.79 -22.68 5.18
CA LEU A 15 -13.50 -21.25 5.13
C LEU A 15 -12.96 -20.72 6.47
N LEU A 16 -13.63 -21.06 7.58
CA LEU A 16 -13.20 -20.61 8.91
C LEU A 16 -11.83 -21.15 9.28
N SER A 17 -11.53 -22.40 8.95
CA SER A 17 -10.23 -23.01 9.19
C SER A 17 -9.11 -22.23 8.46
N GLY A 18 -9.31 -21.93 7.18
CA GLY A 18 -8.34 -21.16 6.41
C GLY A 18 -8.16 -19.71 6.90
N ILE A 19 -9.25 -19.04 7.25
CA ILE A 19 -9.23 -17.72 7.87
C ILE A 19 -8.43 -17.76 9.18
N ASP A 20 -8.69 -18.77 10.01
CA ASP A 20 -8.03 -18.92 11.30
C ASP A 20 -6.52 -19.19 11.16
N GLN A 21 -6.10 -20.04 10.24
CA GLN A 21 -4.70 -20.33 10.00
C GLN A 21 -3.94 -19.05 9.60
N LEU A 22 -4.44 -18.32 8.61
CA LEU A 22 -3.81 -17.07 8.17
C LEU A 22 -3.82 -16.01 9.28
N ALA A 23 -4.96 -15.73 9.88
CA ALA A 23 -5.07 -14.68 10.89
C ALA A 23 -4.27 -14.99 12.16
N ASN A 24 -4.18 -16.26 12.58
CA ASN A 24 -3.35 -16.67 13.71
C ASN A 24 -1.86 -16.47 13.43
N THR A 25 -1.42 -16.63 12.18
CA THR A 25 -0.03 -16.37 11.77
C THR A 25 0.26 -14.87 11.79
N VAL A 26 -0.67 -14.03 11.34
CA VAL A 26 -0.47 -12.58 11.25
C VAL A 26 -0.57 -11.88 12.62
N LYS A 27 -1.59 -12.19 13.45
CA LYS A 27 -1.91 -11.44 14.69
C LYS A 27 -0.85 -11.47 15.78
N VAL A 28 0.14 -12.38 15.69
CA VAL A 28 1.25 -12.45 16.64
C VAL A 28 2.19 -11.25 16.53
N THR A 29 2.11 -10.51 15.42
CA THR A 29 2.92 -9.31 15.17
C THR A 29 2.33 -8.05 15.78
N LEU A 30 1.05 -8.08 16.24
CA LEU A 30 0.33 -6.88 16.67
C LEU A 30 0.83 -6.31 17.98
N GLY A 31 1.06 -4.99 18.00
CA GLY A 31 1.37 -4.19 19.19
C GLY A 31 2.86 -4.20 19.56
N PRO A 32 3.23 -3.44 20.61
CA PRO A 32 4.64 -3.16 20.95
C PRO A 32 5.43 -4.39 21.44
N LYS A 33 4.74 -5.46 21.83
CA LYS A 33 5.35 -6.76 22.17
C LYS A 33 5.01 -7.85 21.15
N GLY A 34 4.57 -7.44 19.95
CA GLY A 34 4.41 -8.31 18.81
C GLY A 34 5.75 -8.95 18.40
N ARG A 35 5.66 -10.10 17.75
CA ARG A 35 6.82 -10.90 17.32
C ARG A 35 6.85 -11.05 15.83
N ASN A 36 8.05 -11.23 15.28
CA ASN A 36 8.23 -11.46 13.86
C ASN A 36 7.80 -12.87 13.45
N VAL A 37 7.44 -12.99 12.18
CA VAL A 37 7.18 -14.25 11.48
C VAL A 37 8.32 -14.51 10.51
N VAL A 38 8.72 -15.78 10.36
CA VAL A 38 9.74 -16.21 9.40
C VAL A 38 9.05 -16.84 8.21
N LEU A 39 9.26 -16.29 7.03
CA LEU A 39 8.72 -16.77 5.76
C LEU A 39 9.81 -17.51 4.99
N GLY A 40 9.55 -18.78 4.66
CA GLY A 40 10.47 -19.59 3.86
C GLY A 40 10.43 -19.16 2.40
N LYS A 41 11.58 -18.95 1.77
CA LYS A 41 11.68 -18.67 0.34
C LYS A 41 12.23 -19.90 -0.40
N LYS A 42 11.69 -20.19 -1.59
CA LYS A 42 12.19 -21.29 -2.44
C LYS A 42 13.65 -21.07 -2.86
N PHE A 43 14.05 -19.79 -2.98
CA PHE A 43 15.41 -19.38 -3.32
C PHE A 43 15.80 -18.21 -2.43
N GLY A 44 17.06 -18.17 -1.97
CA GLY A 44 17.60 -17.15 -1.09
C GLY A 44 17.37 -17.38 0.40
N SER A 45 17.59 -16.36 1.21
CA SER A 45 17.41 -16.41 2.65
C SER A 45 15.94 -16.27 3.05
N PRO A 46 15.50 -16.92 4.15
CA PRO A 46 14.17 -16.68 4.70
C PRO A 46 13.95 -15.19 5.01
N LEU A 47 12.73 -14.71 4.82
CA LEU A 47 12.35 -13.34 5.18
C LEU A 47 11.83 -13.33 6.61
N ILE A 48 12.36 -12.44 7.45
CA ILE A 48 11.86 -12.17 8.80
C ILE A 48 11.10 -10.83 8.73
N THR A 49 9.83 -10.84 9.10
CA THR A 49 8.98 -9.64 9.03
C THR A 49 7.88 -9.64 10.08
N ASN A 50 7.39 -8.47 10.43
CA ASN A 50 6.17 -8.24 11.21
C ASN A 50 5.06 -7.56 10.38
N ASP A 51 5.31 -7.28 9.10
CA ASP A 51 4.32 -6.71 8.22
C ASP A 51 3.22 -7.72 7.89
N GLY A 52 1.98 -7.36 8.23
CA GLY A 52 0.82 -8.23 8.10
C GLY A 52 0.46 -8.56 6.64
N VAL A 53 0.61 -7.63 5.70
CA VAL A 53 0.28 -7.88 4.29
C VAL A 53 1.31 -8.80 3.63
N THR A 54 2.59 -8.62 3.93
CA THR A 54 3.66 -9.51 3.44
C THR A 54 3.46 -10.94 3.93
N ILE A 55 3.13 -11.10 5.23
CA ILE A 55 2.82 -12.43 5.78
C ILE A 55 1.58 -13.02 5.12
N ALA A 56 0.50 -12.23 4.97
CA ALA A 56 -0.75 -12.71 4.39
C ALA A 56 -0.61 -13.13 2.93
N LYS A 57 0.23 -12.45 2.15
CA LYS A 57 0.52 -12.79 0.74
C LYS A 57 1.29 -14.09 0.59
N ASP A 58 2.15 -14.42 1.54
CA ASP A 58 3.03 -15.61 1.49
C ASP A 58 2.33 -16.90 1.99
N VAL A 59 1.22 -16.76 2.75
CA VAL A 59 0.47 -17.90 3.27
C VAL A 59 -0.37 -18.53 2.17
N GLU A 60 -0.07 -19.79 1.84
CA GLU A 60 -0.82 -20.65 0.94
C GLU A 60 -1.07 -22.00 1.62
N LEU A 61 -2.31 -22.48 1.60
CA LEU A 61 -2.71 -23.71 2.27
C LEU A 61 -2.87 -24.86 1.27
N GLU A 62 -2.53 -26.07 1.72
CA GLU A 62 -2.60 -27.28 0.89
C GLU A 62 -4.05 -27.64 0.51
N ASP A 63 -4.98 -27.53 1.46
CA ASP A 63 -6.41 -27.75 1.18
C ASP A 63 -7.00 -26.57 0.40
N ALA A 64 -7.54 -26.84 -0.78
CA ALA A 64 -8.05 -25.82 -1.69
C ALA A 64 -9.24 -25.04 -1.11
N PHE A 65 -10.09 -25.67 -0.28
CA PHE A 65 -11.25 -25.01 0.34
C PHE A 65 -10.84 -24.14 1.51
N GLU A 66 -9.91 -24.61 2.35
CA GLU A 66 -9.31 -23.80 3.41
C GLU A 66 -8.54 -22.61 2.81
N ASN A 67 -7.80 -22.85 1.71
CA ASN A 67 -7.06 -21.80 1.02
C ASN A 67 -7.97 -20.67 0.49
N MET A 68 -9.21 -20.98 0.08
CA MET A 68 -10.18 -19.92 -0.26
C MET A 68 -10.47 -19.01 0.94
N GLY A 69 -10.59 -19.56 2.15
CA GLY A 69 -10.73 -18.76 3.37
C GLY A 69 -9.53 -17.87 3.64
N ALA A 70 -8.33 -18.40 3.50
CA ALA A 70 -7.08 -17.64 3.61
C ALA A 70 -7.01 -16.53 2.55
N GLN A 71 -7.34 -16.82 1.28
CA GLN A 71 -7.35 -15.82 0.20
C GLN A 71 -8.32 -14.66 0.46
N LEU A 72 -9.51 -14.91 1.02
CA LEU A 72 -10.46 -13.86 1.36
C LEU A 72 -9.92 -12.91 2.43
N VAL A 73 -9.22 -13.42 3.44
CA VAL A 73 -8.59 -12.56 4.46
C VAL A 73 -7.31 -11.90 3.93
N ARG A 74 -6.58 -12.54 3.03
CA ARG A 74 -5.49 -11.91 2.28
C ARG A 74 -5.98 -10.67 1.53
N GLU A 75 -7.16 -10.74 0.91
CA GLU A 75 -7.78 -9.59 0.23
C GLU A 75 -8.07 -8.45 1.20
N VAL A 76 -8.51 -8.75 2.44
CA VAL A 76 -8.68 -7.72 3.49
C VAL A 76 -7.38 -6.99 3.80
N ALA A 77 -6.29 -7.74 4.00
CA ALA A 77 -4.98 -7.17 4.27
C ALA A 77 -4.48 -6.31 3.08
N THR A 78 -4.60 -6.84 1.85
CA THR A 78 -4.17 -6.16 0.63
C THR A 78 -4.94 -4.87 0.41
N LYS A 79 -6.28 -4.88 0.52
CA LYS A 79 -7.11 -3.67 0.36
C LYS A 79 -6.83 -2.63 1.44
N THR A 80 -6.54 -3.05 2.65
CA THR A 80 -6.19 -2.12 3.73
C THR A 80 -4.84 -1.47 3.46
N ASN A 81 -3.87 -2.25 2.97
CA ASN A 81 -2.59 -1.74 2.53
C ASN A 81 -2.73 -0.73 1.38
N ASP A 82 -3.52 -1.05 0.35
CA ASP A 82 -3.73 -0.17 -0.82
C ASP A 82 -4.35 1.18 -0.42
N ILE A 83 -5.24 1.21 0.58
CA ILE A 83 -5.96 2.42 1.00
C ILE A 83 -5.16 3.24 2.01
N ALA A 84 -4.54 2.59 3.00
CA ALA A 84 -3.97 3.24 4.17
C ALA A 84 -2.47 2.96 4.38
N GLY A 85 -1.90 1.98 3.69
CA GLY A 85 -0.50 1.59 3.77
C GLY A 85 -0.06 0.98 5.10
N ASP A 86 -0.98 0.84 6.05
CA ASP A 86 -0.75 0.27 7.39
C ASP A 86 -2.05 -0.36 7.92
N GLY A 87 -2.01 -0.99 9.09
CA GLY A 87 -3.18 -1.58 9.77
C GLY A 87 -3.62 -2.93 9.22
N THR A 88 -2.82 -3.58 8.39
CA THR A 88 -3.11 -4.85 7.73
C THR A 88 -3.32 -5.98 8.73
N THR A 89 -2.53 -6.03 9.80
CA THR A 89 -2.68 -6.98 10.93
C THR A 89 -3.98 -6.77 11.67
N THR A 90 -4.36 -5.52 11.97
CA THR A 90 -5.61 -5.17 12.64
C THR A 90 -6.83 -5.56 11.79
N ALA A 91 -6.78 -5.29 10.49
CA ALA A 91 -7.84 -5.64 9.55
C ALA A 91 -8.05 -7.17 9.47
N THR A 92 -6.97 -7.93 9.37
CA THR A 92 -6.97 -9.40 9.38
C THR A 92 -7.58 -9.95 10.65
N LEU A 93 -7.20 -9.41 11.81
CA LEU A 93 -7.74 -9.80 13.12
C LEU A 93 -9.24 -9.48 13.26
N LEU A 94 -9.66 -8.29 12.83
CA LEU A 94 -11.07 -7.90 12.82
C LEU A 94 -11.91 -8.81 11.93
N ALA A 95 -11.43 -9.14 10.73
CA ALA A 95 -12.11 -10.07 9.83
C ALA A 95 -12.29 -11.45 10.48
N GLN A 96 -11.24 -12.00 11.10
CA GLN A 96 -11.31 -13.25 11.86
C GLN A 96 -12.35 -13.17 12.98
N ALA A 97 -12.35 -12.09 13.75
CA ALA A 97 -13.27 -11.91 14.89
C ALA A 97 -14.74 -11.85 14.43
N ILE A 98 -15.03 -11.07 13.39
CA ILE A 98 -16.38 -10.93 12.81
C ILE A 98 -16.87 -12.28 12.28
N VAL A 99 -16.02 -12.99 11.50
CA VAL A 99 -16.41 -14.30 10.96
C VAL A 99 -16.63 -15.32 12.07
N ARG A 100 -15.76 -15.40 13.07
CA ARG A 100 -15.91 -16.34 14.20
C ARG A 100 -17.21 -16.12 14.97
N GLU A 101 -17.52 -14.87 15.31
CA GLU A 101 -18.75 -14.54 16.01
C GLU A 101 -19.99 -14.77 15.10
N GLY A 102 -19.89 -14.41 13.82
CA GLY A 102 -20.95 -14.65 12.84
C GLY A 102 -21.26 -16.12 12.64
N MET A 103 -20.24 -16.97 12.49
CA MET A 103 -20.40 -18.42 12.31
C MET A 103 -21.08 -19.11 13.50
N LYS A 104 -20.82 -18.67 14.75
CA LYS A 104 -21.53 -19.17 15.95
C LYS A 104 -23.03 -18.90 15.85
N ASN A 105 -23.42 -17.72 15.40
CA ASN A 105 -24.83 -17.34 15.26
C ASN A 105 -25.51 -18.03 14.06
N LEU A 106 -24.79 -18.23 12.95
CA LEU A 106 -25.29 -19.03 11.81
C LEU A 106 -25.54 -20.48 12.22
N ALA A 107 -24.64 -21.09 12.98
CA ALA A 107 -24.83 -22.44 13.53
C ALA A 107 -26.05 -22.52 14.46
N ALA A 108 -26.42 -21.42 15.11
CA ALA A 108 -27.63 -21.30 15.91
C ALA A 108 -28.90 -21.01 15.09
N GLY A 109 -28.82 -20.94 13.77
CA GLY A 109 -29.95 -20.77 12.85
C GLY A 109 -30.27 -19.32 12.46
N ALA A 110 -29.38 -18.36 12.71
CA ALA A 110 -29.58 -16.98 12.31
C ALA A 110 -29.57 -16.83 10.77
N ASN A 111 -30.39 -15.91 10.25
CA ASN A 111 -30.44 -15.62 8.81
C ASN A 111 -29.23 -14.77 8.38
N PRO A 112 -28.35 -15.28 7.50
CA PRO A 112 -27.12 -14.59 7.13
C PRO A 112 -27.36 -13.24 6.45
N MET A 113 -28.41 -13.11 5.64
CA MET A 113 -28.72 -11.86 4.93
C MET A 113 -29.24 -10.77 5.89
N VAL A 114 -29.88 -11.17 6.98
CA VAL A 114 -30.35 -10.24 8.01
C VAL A 114 -29.20 -9.85 8.95
N LEU A 115 -28.33 -10.81 9.32
CA LEU A 115 -27.08 -10.54 10.04
C LEU A 115 -26.22 -9.50 9.32
N ARG A 116 -26.04 -9.68 8.01
CA ARG A 116 -25.27 -8.78 7.16
C ARG A 116 -25.75 -7.32 7.28
N ARG A 117 -27.06 -7.08 7.25
CA ARG A 117 -27.61 -5.71 7.41
C ARG A 117 -27.22 -5.08 8.75
N GLY A 118 -27.22 -5.87 9.80
CA GLY A 118 -26.79 -5.41 11.14
C GLY A 118 -25.30 -5.10 11.18
N ILE A 119 -24.47 -5.94 10.57
CA ILE A 119 -23.01 -5.74 10.43
C ILE A 119 -22.72 -4.45 9.66
N GLU A 120 -23.34 -4.25 8.51
CA GLU A 120 -23.16 -3.06 7.68
C GLU A 120 -23.55 -1.77 8.42
N ALA A 121 -24.71 -1.78 9.09
CA ALA A 121 -25.18 -0.63 9.88
C ALA A 121 -24.24 -0.30 11.05
N ALA A 122 -23.79 -1.31 11.79
CA ALA A 122 -22.85 -1.14 12.90
C ALA A 122 -21.50 -0.61 12.44
N THR A 123 -21.01 -1.11 11.32
CA THR A 123 -19.75 -0.64 10.70
C THR A 123 -19.84 0.82 10.29
N ALA A 124 -20.92 1.22 9.61
CA ALA A 124 -21.13 2.61 9.21
C ALA A 124 -21.14 3.56 10.41
N GLU A 125 -21.84 3.17 11.50
CA GLU A 125 -21.90 3.95 12.73
C GLU A 125 -20.55 4.02 13.46
N ALA A 126 -19.79 2.91 13.49
CA ALA A 126 -18.46 2.88 14.05
C ALA A 126 -17.49 3.79 13.29
N VAL A 127 -17.53 3.77 11.96
CA VAL A 127 -16.73 4.64 11.10
C VAL A 127 -17.06 6.11 11.33
N SER A 128 -18.36 6.46 11.41
CA SER A 128 -18.78 7.82 11.75
C SER A 128 -18.26 8.26 13.11
N ALA A 129 -18.31 7.36 14.11
CA ALA A 129 -17.77 7.64 15.43
C ALA A 129 -16.25 7.85 15.43
N LEU A 130 -15.50 7.05 14.68
CA LEU A 130 -14.04 7.20 14.52
C LEU A 130 -13.68 8.53 13.86
N THR A 131 -14.42 8.92 12.82
CA THR A 131 -14.22 10.21 12.15
C THR A 131 -14.49 11.40 13.08
N GLU A 132 -15.49 11.32 13.94
CA GLU A 132 -15.78 12.37 14.94
C GLU A 132 -14.74 12.42 16.07
N LEU A 133 -14.12 11.30 16.41
CA LEU A 133 -13.03 11.23 17.39
C LEU A 133 -11.71 11.75 16.84
N SER A 134 -11.59 11.87 15.52
CA SER A 134 -10.36 12.27 14.84
C SER A 134 -9.94 13.68 15.22
N ARG A 135 -8.64 13.85 15.44
CA ARG A 135 -8.00 15.15 15.65
C ARG A 135 -6.99 15.42 14.53
N PRO A 136 -6.96 16.64 13.97
CA PRO A 136 -5.97 16.97 12.96
C PRO A 136 -4.56 16.87 13.55
N ILE A 137 -3.63 16.38 12.74
CA ILE A 137 -2.22 16.31 13.14
C ILE A 137 -1.58 17.67 12.97
N ASN A 138 -0.98 18.20 14.04
CA ASN A 138 -0.33 19.51 14.05
C ASN A 138 1.10 19.41 14.56
N GLY A 139 2.03 19.87 13.69
CA GLY A 139 3.43 20.03 14.04
C GLY A 139 4.27 18.76 13.94
N LYS A 140 5.58 18.99 13.91
CA LYS A 140 6.64 17.99 13.73
C LYS A 140 6.60 16.87 14.77
N GLN A 141 6.31 17.20 16.03
CA GLN A 141 6.31 16.23 17.13
C GLN A 141 5.20 15.17 16.96
N ALA A 142 3.98 15.58 16.57
CA ALA A 142 2.88 14.65 16.37
C ALA A 142 3.16 13.72 15.16
N ILE A 143 3.77 14.23 14.09
CA ILE A 143 4.23 13.44 12.95
C ILE A 143 5.25 12.39 13.40
N ALA A 144 6.26 12.81 14.19
CA ALA A 144 7.26 11.91 14.74
C ALA A 144 6.64 10.82 15.62
N GLN A 145 5.62 11.13 16.41
CA GLN A 145 4.91 10.16 17.25
C GLN A 145 4.17 9.10 16.43
N VAL A 146 3.40 9.51 15.40
CA VAL A 146 2.74 8.55 14.48
C VAL A 146 3.75 7.61 13.85
N ALA A 147 4.80 8.18 13.27
CA ALA A 147 5.84 7.39 12.61
C ALA A 147 6.58 6.46 13.58
N SER A 148 6.84 6.92 14.82
CA SER A 148 7.48 6.10 15.86
C SER A 148 6.62 4.92 16.31
N ILE A 149 5.31 5.12 16.43
CA ILE A 149 4.37 4.05 16.81
C ILE A 149 4.29 2.99 15.70
N SER A 150 4.14 3.41 14.45
CA SER A 150 4.07 2.48 13.32
C SER A 150 5.41 1.74 13.11
N ALA A 151 6.54 2.45 13.17
CA ALA A 151 7.86 1.84 13.05
C ALA A 151 8.30 1.05 14.30
N GLY A 152 7.72 1.27 15.46
CA GLY A 152 8.21 0.76 16.74
C GLY A 152 9.61 1.29 17.12
N ASP A 153 10.04 2.43 16.55
CA ASP A 153 11.39 3.03 16.73
C ASP A 153 11.32 4.55 16.66
N GLU A 154 11.74 5.21 17.75
CA GLU A 154 11.73 6.68 17.83
C GLU A 154 12.74 7.33 16.86
N THR A 155 13.81 6.64 16.50
CA THR A 155 14.82 7.14 15.56
C THR A 155 14.26 7.25 14.15
N ILE A 156 13.50 6.22 13.74
CA ILE A 156 12.79 6.19 12.45
C ILE A 156 11.71 7.26 12.43
N GLY A 157 10.95 7.42 13.52
CA GLY A 157 9.93 8.45 13.63
C GLY A 157 10.48 9.86 13.45
N LYS A 158 11.63 10.15 14.07
CA LYS A 158 12.31 11.43 13.89
C LYS A 158 12.78 11.64 12.45
N LEU A 159 13.36 10.61 11.83
CA LEU A 159 13.85 10.67 10.46
C LEU A 159 12.72 10.98 9.46
N ILE A 160 11.55 10.34 9.61
CA ILE A 160 10.37 10.58 8.77
C ILE A 160 9.84 12.00 9.00
N SER A 161 9.78 12.45 10.25
CA SER A 161 9.35 13.81 10.59
C SER A 161 10.29 14.87 10.02
N ASP A 162 11.59 14.65 10.06
CA ASP A 162 12.59 15.53 9.44
C ASP A 162 12.43 15.55 7.90
N ALA A 163 12.22 14.39 7.29
CA ALA A 163 11.94 14.28 5.85
C ALA A 163 10.70 15.09 5.45
N MET A 164 9.60 14.93 6.19
CA MET A 164 8.36 15.66 5.91
C MET A 164 8.47 17.16 6.13
N GLU A 165 9.32 17.60 7.05
CA GLU A 165 9.59 19.03 7.25
C GLU A 165 10.32 19.63 6.05
N ILE A 166 11.25 18.89 5.46
CA ILE A 166 12.05 19.35 4.30
C ILE A 166 11.19 19.44 3.04
N VAL A 167 10.44 18.39 2.71
CA VAL A 167 9.67 18.32 1.46
C VAL A 167 8.25 18.86 1.58
N GLY A 168 7.76 19.12 2.79
CA GLY A 168 6.39 19.57 3.05
C GLY A 168 5.38 18.44 3.07
N LYS A 169 4.08 18.79 3.31
CA LYS A 169 3.01 17.81 3.47
C LYS A 169 2.73 16.98 2.22
N ASP A 170 2.84 17.60 1.05
CA ASP A 170 2.60 17.00 -0.27
C ASP A 170 3.91 16.55 -0.95
N GLY A 171 5.03 16.64 -0.23
CA GLY A 171 6.34 16.32 -0.75
C GLY A 171 6.58 14.81 -0.89
N VAL A 172 7.50 14.47 -1.76
CA VAL A 172 7.83 13.08 -2.07
C VAL A 172 8.94 12.57 -1.16
N ILE A 173 8.67 11.44 -0.50
CA ILE A 173 9.67 10.72 0.29
C ILE A 173 9.76 9.30 -0.26
N THR A 174 10.97 8.88 -0.64
CA THR A 174 11.27 7.53 -1.11
C THR A 174 12.16 6.79 -0.11
N VAL A 175 12.06 5.48 -0.09
CA VAL A 175 12.87 4.60 0.75
C VAL A 175 13.72 3.73 -0.15
N GLU A 176 15.04 3.80 0.03
CA GLU A 176 16.02 3.08 -0.80
C GLU A 176 17.00 2.29 0.08
N GLU A 177 17.63 1.29 -0.51
CA GLU A 177 18.66 0.52 0.16
C GLU A 177 19.99 1.28 0.12
N SER A 178 20.62 1.45 1.28
CA SER A 178 21.96 2.03 1.38
C SER A 178 23.03 0.97 1.15
N LYS A 179 24.15 1.40 0.57
CA LYS A 179 25.37 0.58 0.51
C LYS A 179 26.18 0.63 1.82
N THR A 180 25.77 1.48 2.76
CA THR A 180 26.41 1.66 4.06
C THR A 180 25.58 1.02 5.16
N MET A 181 26.15 0.85 6.34
CA MET A 181 25.44 0.32 7.51
C MET A 181 24.54 1.36 8.19
N LYS A 182 24.61 2.62 7.78
CA LYS A 182 23.86 3.72 8.40
C LYS A 182 22.59 4.01 7.61
N THR A 183 21.53 4.33 8.34
CA THR A 183 20.31 4.90 7.76
C THR A 183 20.43 6.42 7.78
N GLU A 184 20.33 7.04 6.61
CA GLU A 184 20.54 8.47 6.42
C GLU A 184 19.41 9.09 5.59
N LEU A 185 19.11 10.36 5.83
CA LEU A 185 18.20 11.17 5.05
C LEU A 185 18.99 12.07 4.11
N THR A 186 18.70 11.97 2.83
CA THR A 186 19.26 12.85 1.80
C THR A 186 18.13 13.52 1.03
N THR A 187 18.37 14.70 0.49
CA THR A 187 17.43 15.39 -0.40
C THR A 187 18.05 15.49 -1.78
N THR A 188 17.24 15.25 -2.79
CA THR A 188 17.68 15.30 -4.18
C THR A 188 16.63 15.97 -5.05
N GLU A 189 17.02 16.43 -6.22
CA GLU A 189 16.09 16.94 -7.22
C GLU A 189 15.22 15.79 -7.76
N GLY A 190 13.96 16.07 -7.98
CA GLY A 190 13.01 15.06 -8.43
C GLY A 190 11.59 15.55 -8.38
N MET A 191 10.67 14.77 -8.95
CA MET A 191 9.26 15.09 -8.90
C MET A 191 8.38 13.84 -8.97
N GLN A 192 7.16 13.95 -8.45
CA GLN A 192 6.11 12.95 -8.61
C GLN A 192 4.91 13.53 -9.34
N PHE A 193 4.27 12.72 -10.17
CA PHE A 193 3.01 13.06 -10.79
C PHE A 193 2.03 11.88 -10.81
N ASP A 194 0.74 12.20 -10.82
CA ASP A 194 -0.38 11.28 -10.58
C ASP A 194 -0.74 10.52 -11.86
N ARG A 195 0.19 9.70 -12.35
CA ARG A 195 -0.03 8.75 -13.46
C ARG A 195 0.84 7.53 -13.23
N GLY A 196 0.20 6.38 -13.23
CA GLY A 196 0.87 5.09 -13.11
C GLY A 196 1.14 4.43 -14.47
N TYR A 197 1.59 3.19 -14.42
CA TYR A 197 1.92 2.42 -15.62
C TYR A 197 0.69 2.17 -16.50
N ALA A 198 0.89 2.16 -17.81
CA ALA A 198 -0.16 1.87 -18.81
C ALA A 198 -0.64 0.41 -18.75
N SER A 199 0.19 -0.51 -18.26
CA SER A 199 -0.15 -1.93 -18.10
C SER A 199 0.56 -2.54 -16.90
N ALA A 200 -0.19 -3.33 -16.11
CA ALA A 200 0.34 -4.08 -14.97
C ALA A 200 1.45 -5.09 -15.36
N TYR A 201 1.49 -5.52 -16.61
CA TYR A 201 2.57 -6.39 -17.11
C TYR A 201 3.93 -5.69 -17.23
N MET A 202 3.98 -4.37 -17.05
CA MET A 202 5.22 -3.58 -17.07
C MET A 202 5.92 -3.52 -15.72
N VAL A 203 5.31 -4.03 -14.63
CA VAL A 203 5.92 -4.03 -13.30
C VAL A 203 7.20 -4.88 -13.26
N THR A 204 8.20 -4.42 -12.52
CA THR A 204 9.46 -5.14 -12.29
C THR A 204 9.47 -5.86 -10.95
N ASP A 205 8.66 -5.39 -10.00
CA ASP A 205 8.42 -6.00 -8.70
C ASP A 205 6.93 -6.39 -8.59
N PRO A 206 6.58 -7.67 -8.85
CA PRO A 206 5.20 -8.13 -8.78
C PRO A 206 4.60 -8.12 -7.37
N ASP A 207 5.44 -8.23 -6.33
CA ASP A 207 4.97 -8.29 -4.94
C ASP A 207 4.44 -6.92 -4.49
N LYS A 208 5.11 -5.85 -4.92
CA LYS A 208 4.71 -4.46 -4.66
C LYS A 208 3.86 -3.86 -5.77
N MET A 209 3.70 -4.55 -6.90
CA MET A 209 3.05 -4.00 -8.11
C MET A 209 3.70 -2.69 -8.57
N GLU A 210 5.03 -2.59 -8.48
CA GLU A 210 5.83 -1.43 -8.85
C GLU A 210 6.77 -1.75 -10.02
N ALA A 211 7.04 -0.75 -10.84
CA ALA A 211 8.12 -0.79 -11.82
C ALA A 211 9.26 0.13 -11.35
N VAL A 212 10.45 -0.44 -11.15
CA VAL A 212 11.65 0.27 -10.72
C VAL A 212 12.69 0.24 -11.84
N LEU A 213 13.03 1.42 -12.32
CA LEU A 213 13.99 1.61 -13.40
C LEU A 213 15.22 2.36 -12.88
N ASP A 214 16.37 1.67 -12.82
CA ASP A 214 17.66 2.30 -12.46
C ASP A 214 18.31 2.86 -13.71
N ASN A 215 18.74 4.10 -13.65
CA ASN A 215 19.39 4.84 -14.72
C ASN A 215 18.68 4.74 -16.08
N PRO A 216 17.33 4.97 -16.12
CA PRO A 216 16.58 4.89 -17.36
C PRO A 216 16.81 6.11 -18.25
N TYR A 217 16.64 5.92 -19.55
CA TYR A 217 16.29 7.00 -20.46
C TYR A 217 14.79 7.31 -20.36
N ILE A 218 14.41 8.56 -20.66
CA ILE A 218 13.04 9.05 -20.54
C ILE A 218 12.66 9.70 -21.87
N LEU A 219 11.72 9.07 -22.60
CA LEU A 219 11.11 9.61 -23.80
C LEU A 219 9.87 10.43 -23.38
N ILE A 220 9.84 11.69 -23.76
CA ILE A 220 8.77 12.63 -23.38
C ILE A 220 8.10 13.15 -24.63
N THR A 221 6.77 12.92 -24.77
CA THR A 221 5.99 13.41 -25.91
C THR A 221 4.57 13.79 -25.51
N ASP A 222 4.00 14.76 -26.19
CA ASP A 222 2.59 15.13 -26.07
C ASP A 222 1.68 14.36 -27.05
N LYS A 223 2.28 13.46 -27.85
CA LYS A 223 1.56 12.62 -28.81
C LYS A 223 1.07 11.32 -28.18
N LYS A 224 0.06 10.74 -28.82
CA LYS A 224 -0.40 9.39 -28.56
C LYS A 224 0.43 8.41 -29.41
N ILE A 225 0.88 7.32 -28.79
CA ILE A 225 1.67 6.27 -29.45
C ILE A 225 0.77 5.04 -29.62
N SER A 226 0.34 4.79 -30.85
CA SER A 226 -0.48 3.62 -31.21
C SER A 226 0.28 2.62 -32.07
N ASN A 227 1.26 3.11 -32.86
CA ASN A 227 2.08 2.31 -33.76
C ASN A 227 3.52 2.26 -33.25
N ILE A 228 4.07 1.07 -33.10
CA ILE A 228 5.44 0.86 -32.63
C ILE A 228 6.50 1.43 -33.58
N GLN A 229 6.19 1.51 -34.87
CA GLN A 229 7.11 2.03 -35.91
C GLN A 229 7.52 3.49 -35.65
N GLU A 230 6.67 4.28 -35.00
CA GLU A 230 6.96 5.68 -34.70
C GLU A 230 8.11 5.86 -33.72
N ILE A 231 8.32 4.92 -32.81
CA ILE A 231 9.35 4.97 -31.76
C ILE A 231 10.46 3.92 -31.98
N LEU A 232 10.36 3.12 -33.04
CA LEU A 232 11.31 2.02 -33.29
C LEU A 232 12.78 2.50 -33.38
N PRO A 233 13.13 3.61 -34.05
CA PRO A 233 14.50 4.09 -34.09
C PRO A 233 15.12 4.39 -32.73
N VAL A 234 14.34 4.94 -31.80
CA VAL A 234 14.76 5.20 -30.41
C VAL A 234 14.87 3.90 -29.63
N LEU A 235 13.89 2.99 -29.77
CA LEU A 235 13.92 1.69 -29.09
C LEU A 235 15.15 0.89 -29.44
N GLU A 236 15.52 0.82 -30.74
CA GLU A 236 16.71 0.10 -31.19
C GLU A 236 17.99 0.65 -30.56
N GLN A 237 18.13 1.97 -30.49
CA GLN A 237 19.29 2.62 -29.87
C GLN A 237 19.38 2.34 -28.37
N VAL A 238 18.26 2.43 -27.65
CA VAL A 238 18.21 2.16 -26.19
C VAL A 238 18.52 0.69 -25.90
N VAL A 239 17.97 -0.24 -26.70
CA VAL A 239 18.24 -1.68 -26.61
C VAL A 239 19.70 -2.01 -26.86
N GLN A 240 20.30 -1.42 -27.90
CA GLN A 240 21.74 -1.61 -28.21
C GLN A 240 22.65 -1.17 -27.06
N GLN A 241 22.23 -0.16 -26.28
CA GLN A 241 22.96 0.30 -25.09
C GLN A 241 22.65 -0.50 -23.83
N GLY A 242 21.73 -1.46 -23.89
CA GLY A 242 21.29 -2.25 -22.73
C GLY A 242 20.64 -1.44 -21.62
N LYS A 243 20.06 -0.28 -21.95
CA LYS A 243 19.45 0.64 -21.00
C LYS A 243 17.94 0.39 -20.85
N LYS A 244 17.38 0.84 -19.73
CA LYS A 244 15.93 0.84 -19.48
C LYS A 244 15.31 2.11 -20.05
N LEU A 245 14.02 2.07 -20.40
CA LEU A 245 13.28 3.21 -20.95
C LEU A 245 11.99 3.47 -20.20
N LEU A 246 11.79 4.73 -19.80
CA LEU A 246 10.48 5.26 -19.44
C LEU A 246 9.91 6.01 -20.63
N ILE A 247 8.66 5.75 -20.99
CA ILE A 247 7.92 6.46 -22.05
C ILE A 247 6.81 7.26 -21.38
N ILE A 248 6.86 8.59 -21.49
CA ILE A 248 5.82 9.51 -21.04
C ILE A 248 5.15 10.07 -22.29
N ALA A 249 3.92 9.65 -22.56
CA ALA A 249 3.16 10.03 -23.76
C ALA A 249 1.73 10.43 -23.39
N GLU A 250 1.01 11.09 -24.29
CA GLU A 250 -0.42 11.35 -24.07
C GLU A 250 -1.18 10.05 -23.74
N ASP A 251 -0.94 9.03 -24.54
CA ASP A 251 -1.38 7.66 -24.30
C ASP A 251 -0.45 6.70 -25.05
N VAL A 252 -0.34 5.46 -24.55
CA VAL A 252 0.33 4.37 -25.26
C VAL A 252 -0.66 3.21 -25.35
N GLU A 253 -1.08 2.84 -26.55
CA GLU A 253 -2.15 1.86 -26.73
C GLU A 253 -1.94 0.96 -27.94
N GLY A 254 -2.89 0.05 -28.17
CA GLY A 254 -2.97 -0.80 -29.35
C GLY A 254 -1.73 -1.66 -29.56
N GLU A 255 -1.23 -1.67 -30.80
CA GLU A 255 -0.08 -2.47 -31.20
C GLU A 255 1.21 -2.06 -30.47
N ALA A 256 1.41 -0.77 -30.24
CA ALA A 256 2.61 -0.26 -29.57
C ALA A 256 2.69 -0.81 -28.13
N LEU A 257 1.60 -0.70 -27.35
CA LEU A 257 1.55 -1.21 -25.97
C LEU A 257 1.77 -2.73 -25.93
N ALA A 258 1.08 -3.48 -26.81
CA ALA A 258 1.19 -4.93 -26.86
C ALA A 258 2.62 -5.38 -27.16
N THR A 259 3.29 -4.72 -28.14
CA THR A 259 4.67 -5.02 -28.52
C THR A 259 5.65 -4.73 -27.37
N LEU A 260 5.52 -3.60 -26.69
CA LEU A 260 6.35 -3.25 -25.53
C LEU A 260 6.19 -4.25 -24.40
N VAL A 261 4.95 -4.65 -24.07
CA VAL A 261 4.64 -5.65 -23.03
C VAL A 261 5.25 -7.02 -23.38
N VAL A 262 5.09 -7.49 -24.62
CA VAL A 262 5.65 -8.78 -25.07
C VAL A 262 7.19 -8.80 -24.97
N ASN A 263 7.86 -7.74 -25.41
CA ASN A 263 9.32 -7.64 -25.31
C ASN A 263 9.80 -7.60 -23.86
N LYS A 264 9.09 -6.90 -22.99
CA LYS A 264 9.38 -6.88 -21.54
C LYS A 264 9.23 -8.27 -20.91
N ILE A 265 8.13 -9.00 -21.21
CA ILE A 265 7.89 -10.36 -20.69
C ILE A 265 8.97 -11.33 -21.18
N ARG A 266 9.42 -11.19 -22.42
CA ARG A 266 10.52 -11.99 -22.99
C ARG A 266 11.90 -11.64 -22.41
N GLY A 267 11.98 -10.58 -21.60
CA GLY A 267 13.26 -10.10 -21.04
C GLY A 267 14.20 -9.46 -22.04
N THR A 268 13.73 -9.19 -23.27
CA THR A 268 14.55 -8.57 -24.33
C THR A 268 14.83 -7.11 -24.03
N PHE A 269 13.85 -6.40 -23.43
CA PHE A 269 13.92 -4.98 -23.18
C PHE A 269 13.04 -4.58 -21.99
N THR A 270 13.60 -3.80 -21.07
CA THR A 270 12.87 -3.29 -19.92
C THR A 270 12.38 -1.88 -20.22
N CYS A 271 11.07 -1.73 -20.39
CA CYS A 271 10.43 -0.43 -20.56
C CYS A 271 9.16 -0.32 -19.74
N VAL A 272 8.81 0.91 -19.41
CA VAL A 272 7.56 1.26 -18.76
C VAL A 272 6.94 2.44 -19.51
N ALA A 273 5.67 2.32 -19.85
CA ALA A 273 4.90 3.40 -20.45
C ALA A 273 3.94 3.99 -19.42
N VAL A 274 3.88 5.30 -19.34
CA VAL A 274 2.98 6.05 -18.46
C VAL A 274 2.28 7.14 -19.26
N LYS A 275 1.08 7.51 -18.81
CA LYS A 275 0.37 8.63 -19.42
C LYS A 275 0.93 9.96 -18.92
N ALA A 276 0.98 10.94 -19.81
CA ALA A 276 1.38 12.29 -19.46
C ALA A 276 0.42 12.92 -18.43
N PRO A 277 0.93 13.61 -17.42
CA PRO A 277 0.11 14.27 -16.42
C PRO A 277 -0.63 15.49 -17.01
N GLY A 278 -1.83 15.77 -16.49
CA GLY A 278 -2.64 16.91 -16.91
C GLY A 278 -3.37 16.71 -18.24
N PHE A 279 -4.02 17.79 -18.70
CA PHE A 279 -4.79 17.83 -19.96
C PHE A 279 -4.55 19.17 -20.67
N GLY A 280 -4.64 19.19 -22.01
CA GLY A 280 -4.48 20.40 -22.82
C GLY A 280 -3.15 21.11 -22.57
N ASP A 281 -3.18 22.44 -22.46
CA ASP A 281 -1.97 23.25 -22.28
C ASP A 281 -1.23 22.95 -20.97
N ARG A 282 -1.96 22.55 -19.92
CA ARG A 282 -1.33 22.11 -18.66
C ARG A 282 -0.47 20.86 -18.84
N ARG A 283 -0.90 19.91 -19.67
CA ARG A 283 -0.10 18.73 -20.00
C ARG A 283 1.23 19.14 -20.62
N LYS A 284 1.19 20.06 -21.59
CA LYS A 284 2.40 20.56 -22.26
C LYS A 284 3.38 21.20 -21.28
N GLU A 285 2.84 22.02 -20.38
CA GLU A 285 3.65 22.69 -19.36
C GLU A 285 4.26 21.70 -18.35
N MET A 286 3.51 20.68 -17.94
CA MET A 286 4.04 19.61 -17.05
C MET A 286 5.08 18.76 -17.77
N LEU A 287 4.89 18.44 -19.06
CA LEU A 287 5.90 17.72 -19.84
C LEU A 287 7.19 18.54 -19.98
N ARG A 288 7.09 19.87 -20.13
CA ARG A 288 8.25 20.78 -20.11
C ARG A 288 8.96 20.78 -18.76
N ASP A 289 8.21 20.78 -17.65
CA ASP A 289 8.77 20.70 -16.29
C ASP A 289 9.55 19.39 -16.12
N ILE A 290 9.00 18.26 -16.60
CA ILE A 290 9.68 16.96 -16.57
C ILE A 290 10.93 16.97 -17.46
N ALA A 291 10.85 17.56 -18.65
CA ALA A 291 11.98 17.66 -19.58
C ALA A 291 13.14 18.45 -18.97
N VAL A 292 12.85 19.62 -18.36
CA VAL A 292 13.87 20.42 -17.65
C VAL A 292 14.49 19.64 -16.50
N LEU A 293 13.67 18.95 -15.69
CA LEU A 293 14.17 18.15 -14.57
C LEU A 293 15.10 17.02 -15.02
N THR A 294 14.81 16.40 -16.16
CA THR A 294 15.52 15.20 -16.63
C THR A 294 16.61 15.49 -17.67
N GLY A 295 16.76 16.76 -18.04
CA GLY A 295 17.71 17.17 -19.09
C GLY A 295 17.33 16.68 -20.48
N GLY A 296 16.04 16.36 -20.70
CA GLY A 296 15.53 15.92 -22.00
C GLY A 296 14.76 17.00 -22.74
N GLN A 297 14.17 16.61 -23.86
CA GLN A 297 13.34 17.48 -24.69
C GLN A 297 11.95 16.86 -24.90
N VAL A 298 10.90 17.70 -24.89
CA VAL A 298 9.56 17.26 -25.26
C VAL A 298 9.50 17.10 -26.78
N ILE A 299 9.14 15.92 -27.25
CA ILE A 299 8.95 15.67 -28.69
C ILE A 299 7.50 15.99 -29.03
N SER A 300 7.31 17.09 -29.77
CA SER A 300 6.01 17.63 -30.15
C SER A 300 6.02 18.20 -31.56
N GLU A 301 4.89 18.05 -32.27
CA GLU A 301 4.72 18.64 -33.59
C GLU A 301 4.73 20.17 -33.57
N GLU A 302 4.33 20.80 -32.47
CA GLU A 302 4.33 22.25 -32.32
C GLU A 302 5.72 22.86 -32.45
N ILE A 303 6.76 22.09 -32.05
CA ILE A 303 8.15 22.51 -32.21
C ILE A 303 8.83 21.86 -33.43
N GLY A 304 8.05 21.20 -34.29
CA GLY A 304 8.54 20.59 -35.54
C GLY A 304 9.29 19.27 -35.34
N LEU A 305 9.13 18.58 -34.20
CA LEU A 305 9.75 17.29 -33.92
C LEU A 305 8.75 16.15 -34.08
N GLU A 306 9.13 15.14 -34.84
CA GLU A 306 8.37 13.89 -34.95
C GLU A 306 9.05 12.78 -34.14
N LEU A 307 8.26 11.81 -33.62
CA LEU A 307 8.78 10.68 -32.83
C LEU A 307 9.80 9.83 -33.59
N LYS A 308 9.65 9.71 -34.93
CA LYS A 308 10.58 8.95 -35.76
C LYS A 308 11.98 9.60 -35.89
N ASP A 309 12.06 10.92 -35.65
CA ASP A 309 13.29 11.69 -35.74
C ASP A 309 13.98 11.85 -34.38
N ALA A 310 13.41 11.23 -33.33
CA ALA A 310 13.94 11.29 -31.97
C ALA A 310 15.31 10.62 -31.89
N THR A 311 16.25 11.29 -31.24
CA THR A 311 17.61 10.83 -30.99
C THR A 311 17.89 10.67 -29.50
N MET A 312 18.97 9.96 -29.14
CA MET A 312 19.30 9.68 -27.73
C MET A 312 19.58 10.95 -26.90
N ASP A 313 20.08 11.98 -27.50
CA ASP A 313 20.38 13.28 -26.90
C ASP A 313 19.12 14.10 -26.58
N MET A 314 17.99 13.76 -27.16
CA MET A 314 16.68 14.34 -26.82
C MET A 314 16.00 13.64 -25.63
N LEU A 315 16.50 12.47 -25.26
CA LEU A 315 15.94 11.70 -24.13
C LEU A 315 16.41 12.29 -22.80
N GLY A 316 15.48 12.45 -21.87
CA GLY A 316 15.81 12.72 -20.49
C GLY A 316 16.45 11.51 -19.80
N GLN A 317 17.08 11.75 -18.66
CA GLN A 317 17.69 10.74 -17.82
C GLN A 317 17.39 11.00 -16.34
N ALA A 318 17.37 9.96 -15.54
CA ALA A 318 17.30 10.04 -14.10
C ALA A 318 18.09 8.89 -13.46
N ARG A 319 18.49 9.04 -12.20
CA ARG A 319 19.13 7.95 -11.46
C ARG A 319 18.14 6.81 -11.18
N LEU A 320 16.92 7.17 -10.78
CA LEU A 320 15.88 6.19 -10.46
C LEU A 320 14.51 6.71 -10.90
N VAL A 321 13.70 5.81 -11.44
CA VAL A 321 12.26 6.04 -11.66
C VAL A 321 11.47 4.93 -11.01
N LYS A 322 10.47 5.28 -10.21
CA LYS A 322 9.49 4.36 -9.64
C LYS A 322 8.12 4.66 -10.22
N VAL A 323 7.44 3.63 -10.69
CA VAL A 323 6.07 3.72 -11.22
C VAL A 323 5.20 2.72 -10.52
N ASP A 324 4.18 3.18 -9.83
CA ASP A 324 3.12 2.37 -9.27
C ASP A 324 1.84 2.43 -10.13
N LYS A 325 0.73 1.97 -9.62
CA LYS A 325 -0.55 1.98 -10.33
C LYS A 325 -1.10 3.39 -10.56
N GLU A 326 -0.76 4.35 -9.72
CA GLU A 326 -1.35 5.68 -9.68
C GLU A 326 -0.34 6.79 -9.93
N ASN A 327 0.94 6.56 -9.58
CA ASN A 327 1.97 7.57 -9.55
C ASN A 327 3.23 7.18 -10.32
N THR A 328 3.94 8.19 -10.80
CA THR A 328 5.31 8.10 -11.32
C THR A 328 6.19 9.05 -10.54
N THR A 329 7.27 8.53 -9.94
CA THR A 329 8.27 9.29 -9.19
C THR A 329 9.60 9.24 -9.92
N ILE A 330 10.13 10.41 -10.26
CA ILE A 330 11.46 10.60 -10.84
C ILE A 330 12.37 11.12 -9.74
N VAL A 331 13.47 10.42 -9.49
CA VAL A 331 14.45 10.75 -8.45
C VAL A 331 15.78 11.06 -9.10
N GLU A 332 16.35 12.21 -8.77
CA GLU A 332 17.64 12.67 -9.27
C GLU A 332 17.68 12.69 -10.82
N GLY A 333 16.88 13.62 -11.38
CA GLY A 333 16.90 13.91 -12.80
C GLY A 333 18.24 14.51 -13.23
N ALA A 334 18.64 14.26 -14.47
CA ALA A 334 19.92 14.73 -15.03
C ALA A 334 19.87 16.18 -15.56
N GLY A 335 18.79 16.92 -15.28
CA GLY A 335 18.67 18.34 -15.68
C GLY A 335 19.67 19.24 -14.97
N GLU A 336 20.11 20.28 -15.65
CA GLU A 336 21.01 21.27 -15.08
C GLU A 336 20.26 22.12 -14.03
N LYS A 337 20.86 22.29 -12.85
CA LYS A 337 20.25 23.06 -11.75
C LYS A 337 19.88 24.48 -12.14
N CYS A 338 20.68 25.15 -12.96
CA CYS A 338 20.39 26.49 -13.44
C CYS A 338 19.09 26.55 -14.26
N ASP A 339 18.79 25.51 -15.05
CA ASP A 339 17.59 25.46 -15.87
C ASP A 339 16.35 25.15 -15.02
N ILE A 340 16.51 24.29 -14.01
CA ILE A 340 15.47 24.01 -13.01
C ILE A 340 15.14 25.28 -12.22
N ASP A 341 16.14 26.01 -11.73
CA ASP A 341 15.96 27.25 -10.98
C ASP A 341 15.32 28.35 -11.86
N ALA A 342 15.71 28.45 -13.12
CA ALA A 342 15.10 29.37 -14.08
C ALA A 342 13.63 29.02 -14.32
N ARG A 343 13.30 27.72 -14.44
CA ARG A 343 11.91 27.25 -14.59
C ARG A 343 11.06 27.54 -13.35
N VAL A 344 11.61 27.31 -12.17
CA VAL A 344 10.98 27.67 -10.89
C VAL A 344 10.69 29.18 -10.81
N ALA A 345 11.65 30.03 -11.21
CA ALA A 345 11.47 31.48 -11.25
C ALA A 345 10.37 31.89 -12.23
N GLN A 346 10.29 31.24 -13.41
CA GLN A 346 9.22 31.48 -14.39
C GLN A 346 7.84 31.14 -13.83
N ILE A 347 7.69 30.00 -13.15
CA ILE A 347 6.40 29.61 -12.54
C ILE A 347 6.01 30.59 -11.44
N ARG A 348 6.97 31.07 -10.61
CA ARG A 348 6.71 32.09 -9.58
C ARG A 348 6.24 33.41 -10.18
N ALA A 349 6.79 33.83 -11.30
CA ALA A 349 6.34 35.02 -12.00
C ALA A 349 4.89 34.85 -12.51
N GLN A 350 4.56 33.70 -13.10
CA GLN A 350 3.20 33.38 -13.53
C GLN A 350 2.18 33.38 -12.37
N ILE A 351 2.58 32.90 -11.18
CA ILE A 351 1.74 32.95 -9.97
C ILE A 351 1.45 34.40 -9.56
N ALA A 352 2.42 35.29 -9.69
CA ALA A 352 2.26 36.70 -9.35
C ALA A 352 1.38 37.47 -10.36
N GLU A 353 1.41 37.09 -11.62
CA GLU A 353 0.68 37.75 -12.71
C GLU A 353 -0.77 37.25 -12.85
N THR A 354 -1.05 36.00 -12.46
CA THR A 354 -2.39 35.42 -12.65
C THR A 354 -3.44 36.05 -11.75
N THR A 355 -4.59 36.36 -12.33
CA THR A 355 -5.76 36.89 -11.63
C THR A 355 -6.78 35.81 -11.26
N SER A 356 -6.64 34.60 -11.80
CA SER A 356 -7.49 33.45 -11.55
C SER A 356 -7.01 32.69 -10.31
N ASP A 357 -7.86 32.55 -9.30
CA ASP A 357 -7.51 31.80 -8.09
C ASP A 357 -7.28 30.30 -8.39
N TYR A 358 -8.04 29.74 -9.33
CA TYR A 358 -7.87 28.37 -9.79
C TYR A 358 -6.53 28.16 -10.51
N ASP A 359 -6.14 29.07 -11.40
CA ASP A 359 -4.85 28.96 -12.09
C ASP A 359 -3.69 29.19 -11.11
N ARG A 360 -3.86 30.09 -10.16
CA ARG A 360 -2.89 30.31 -9.08
C ARG A 360 -2.66 29.05 -8.26
N GLU A 361 -3.72 28.35 -7.87
CA GLU A 361 -3.64 27.07 -7.15
C GLU A 361 -2.87 26.02 -7.97
N LYS A 362 -3.19 25.88 -9.25
CA LYS A 362 -2.52 24.90 -10.13
C LYS A 362 -1.06 25.23 -10.45
N LEU A 363 -0.72 26.50 -10.52
CA LEU A 363 0.66 26.94 -10.64
C LEU A 363 1.45 26.70 -9.34
N GLN A 364 0.82 26.91 -8.18
CA GLN A 364 1.42 26.58 -6.87
C GLN A 364 1.67 25.08 -6.72
N GLU A 365 0.73 24.24 -7.16
CA GLU A 365 0.91 22.77 -7.19
C GLU A 365 2.12 22.38 -8.06
N ARG A 366 2.24 22.93 -9.28
CA ARG A 366 3.39 22.69 -10.15
C ARG A 366 4.70 23.14 -9.52
N LEU A 367 4.70 24.35 -8.91
CA LEU A 367 5.85 24.88 -8.21
C LEU A 367 6.30 23.96 -7.08
N ALA A 368 5.35 23.48 -6.27
CA ALA A 368 5.65 22.56 -5.18
C ALA A 368 6.26 21.25 -5.67
N LYS A 369 5.74 20.68 -6.77
CA LYS A 369 6.26 19.45 -7.38
C LYS A 369 7.68 19.61 -7.94
N LEU A 370 8.00 20.76 -8.55
CA LEU A 370 9.31 20.98 -9.17
C LEU A 370 10.37 21.48 -8.15
N ALA A 371 9.97 22.38 -7.24
CA ALA A 371 10.89 23.00 -6.28
C ALA A 371 11.05 22.21 -4.97
N GLY A 372 10.11 21.33 -4.64
CA GLY A 372 10.10 20.56 -3.39
C GLY A 372 11.14 19.44 -3.34
N GLY A 373 11.60 18.97 -4.48
CA GLY A 373 12.53 17.84 -4.56
C GLY A 373 11.95 16.53 -4.02
N VAL A 374 12.82 15.57 -3.80
CA VAL A 374 12.51 14.27 -3.21
C VAL A 374 13.42 14.03 -2.00
N ALA A 375 12.81 13.71 -0.86
CA ALA A 375 13.57 13.21 0.28
C ALA A 375 13.80 11.71 0.11
N VAL A 376 15.05 11.28 0.21
CA VAL A 376 15.43 9.87 0.05
C VAL A 376 15.92 9.36 1.40
N ILE A 377 15.19 8.40 1.98
CA ILE A 377 15.62 7.67 3.17
C ILE A 377 16.44 6.46 2.71
N GLN A 378 17.74 6.54 2.85
CA GLN A 378 18.67 5.45 2.54
C GLN A 378 18.79 4.54 3.75
N VAL A 379 18.26 3.32 3.64
CA VAL A 379 18.20 2.34 4.75
C VAL A 379 19.45 1.49 4.76
N GLY A 380 20.24 1.60 5.83
CA GLY A 380 21.43 0.79 6.06
C GLY A 380 21.23 -0.23 7.17
N ALA A 381 21.87 -1.40 7.03
CA ALA A 381 21.92 -2.45 8.04
C ALA A 381 23.16 -3.34 7.86
N ALA A 382 23.46 -4.17 8.85
CA ALA A 382 24.60 -5.09 8.80
C ALA A 382 24.36 -6.30 7.89
N THR A 383 23.10 -6.71 7.72
CA THR A 383 22.69 -7.85 6.88
C THR A 383 21.56 -7.49 5.95
N GLU A 384 21.44 -8.19 4.84
CA GLU A 384 20.35 -8.01 3.86
C GLU A 384 18.97 -8.28 4.49
N ILE A 385 18.89 -9.25 5.39
CA ILE A 385 17.63 -9.59 6.09
C ILE A 385 17.18 -8.42 6.97
N GLU A 386 18.10 -7.86 7.78
CA GLU A 386 17.81 -6.70 8.63
C GLU A 386 17.46 -5.46 7.79
N MET A 387 18.16 -5.26 6.68
CA MET A 387 17.91 -4.13 5.78
C MET A 387 16.51 -4.19 5.18
N LYS A 388 16.08 -5.36 4.68
CA LYS A 388 14.74 -5.56 4.13
C LYS A 388 13.65 -5.35 5.18
N GLU A 389 13.83 -5.91 6.39
CA GLU A 389 12.90 -5.71 7.50
C GLU A 389 12.78 -4.23 7.89
N ARG A 390 13.91 -3.54 8.03
CA ARG A 390 13.95 -2.12 8.38
C ARG A 390 13.32 -1.24 7.29
N LYS A 391 13.55 -1.58 6.03
CA LYS A 391 12.95 -0.89 4.87
C LYS A 391 11.42 -1.00 4.88
N LEU A 392 10.87 -2.20 5.02
CA LEU A 392 9.41 -2.41 5.11
C LEU A 392 8.81 -1.61 6.26
N ARG A 393 9.43 -1.63 7.43
CA ARG A 393 8.99 -0.89 8.60
C ARG A 393 8.98 0.63 8.39
N ILE A 394 9.97 1.16 7.67
CA ILE A 394 10.01 2.60 7.32
C ILE A 394 8.93 2.93 6.28
N GLU A 395 8.71 2.06 5.30
CA GLU A 395 7.65 2.23 4.30
C GLU A 395 6.27 2.27 4.96
N ASP A 396 5.97 1.36 5.90
CA ASP A 396 4.73 1.35 6.67
C ASP A 396 4.54 2.62 7.50
N ALA A 397 5.62 3.04 8.22
CA ALA A 397 5.57 4.24 9.03
C ALA A 397 5.37 5.52 8.20
N LEU A 398 5.94 5.57 6.99
CA LEU A 398 5.71 6.66 6.06
C LEU A 398 4.27 6.70 5.55
N ALA A 399 3.70 5.54 5.20
CA ALA A 399 2.31 5.42 4.77
C ALA A 399 1.34 5.80 5.90
N ALA A 400 1.56 5.30 7.13
CA ALA A 400 0.80 5.68 8.32
C ALA A 400 0.84 7.19 8.59
N THR A 401 2.02 7.80 8.41
CA THR A 401 2.19 9.25 8.61
C THR A 401 1.40 10.05 7.56
N ARG A 402 1.42 9.65 6.30
CA ARG A 402 0.59 10.27 5.24
C ARG A 402 -0.89 10.12 5.55
N ALA A 403 -1.34 8.93 5.92
CA ALA A 403 -2.72 8.68 6.32
C ALA A 403 -3.17 9.56 7.51
N ALA A 404 -2.27 9.82 8.46
CA ALA A 404 -2.54 10.72 9.60
C ALA A 404 -2.62 12.20 9.18
N VAL A 405 -1.82 12.63 8.21
CA VAL A 405 -1.90 13.99 7.66
C VAL A 405 -3.21 14.21 6.90
N GLU A 406 -3.70 13.18 6.18
CA GLU A 406 -4.93 13.24 5.39
C GLU A 406 -6.19 13.28 6.25
N GLU A 407 -6.34 12.38 7.20
CA GLU A 407 -7.60 12.20 7.95
C GLU A 407 -7.47 12.43 9.47
N GLY A 408 -6.29 12.85 9.94
CA GLY A 408 -6.06 13.05 11.37
C GLY A 408 -5.75 11.76 12.14
N ILE A 409 -5.75 11.89 13.46
CA ILE A 409 -5.32 10.86 14.41
C ILE A 409 -6.38 10.59 15.46
N VAL A 410 -6.39 9.35 15.93
CA VAL A 410 -7.23 8.84 17.04
C VAL A 410 -6.36 8.21 18.12
N PRO A 411 -6.89 7.95 19.35
CA PRO A 411 -6.15 7.20 20.37
C PRO A 411 -5.80 5.81 19.86
N GLY A 412 -4.50 5.45 19.93
CA GLY A 412 -3.99 4.20 19.40
C GLY A 412 -4.25 2.98 20.28
N GLY A 413 -3.62 1.86 19.91
CA GLY A 413 -3.67 0.62 20.68
C GLY A 413 -5.07 -0.01 20.82
N GLY A 414 -5.98 0.27 19.88
CA GLY A 414 -7.36 -0.21 19.89
C GLY A 414 -8.33 0.62 20.76
N VAL A 415 -7.86 1.68 21.42
CA VAL A 415 -8.69 2.53 22.29
C VAL A 415 -9.77 3.27 21.50
N ALA A 416 -9.45 3.75 20.30
CA ALA A 416 -10.43 4.41 19.43
C ALA A 416 -11.62 3.51 19.09
N LEU A 417 -11.39 2.24 18.81
CA LEU A 417 -12.46 1.27 18.57
C LEU A 417 -13.33 1.08 19.82
N LEU A 418 -12.72 0.96 21.02
CA LEU A 418 -13.46 0.86 22.27
C LEU A 418 -14.28 2.13 22.56
N ALA A 419 -13.75 3.32 22.24
CA ALA A 419 -14.48 4.57 22.38
C ALA A 419 -15.69 4.65 21.42
N ALA A 420 -15.51 4.23 20.16
CA ALA A 420 -16.55 4.19 19.14
C ALA A 420 -17.69 3.20 19.47
N MET A 421 -17.41 2.13 20.24
CA MET A 421 -18.42 1.15 20.67
C MET A 421 -19.63 1.78 21.36
N LYS A 422 -19.43 2.87 22.12
CA LYS A 422 -20.54 3.55 22.82
C LYS A 422 -21.60 4.06 21.85
N ARG A 423 -21.18 4.51 20.68
CA ARG A 423 -22.09 4.99 19.64
C ARG A 423 -22.80 3.82 18.95
N VAL A 424 -22.07 2.78 18.60
CA VAL A 424 -22.65 1.55 18.04
C VAL A 424 -23.62 0.91 19.02
N GLN A 425 -23.34 0.94 20.32
CA GLN A 425 -24.24 0.38 21.32
C GLN A 425 -25.60 1.10 21.37
N LYS A 426 -25.68 2.39 21.09
CA LYS A 426 -26.93 3.14 21.01
C LYS A 426 -27.86 2.64 19.91
N ILE A 427 -27.32 2.21 18.79
CA ILE A 427 -28.13 1.73 17.65
C ILE A 427 -28.62 0.28 17.83
N VAL A 428 -28.11 -0.48 18.80
CA VAL A 428 -28.55 -1.86 19.09
C VAL A 428 -30.07 -1.92 19.33
N THR A 429 -30.64 -0.91 19.97
CA THR A 429 -32.08 -0.83 20.26
C THR A 429 -32.94 -0.55 19.04
N ASN A 430 -32.34 -0.05 17.93
CA ASN A 430 -33.05 0.24 16.68
C ASN A 430 -33.26 -1.01 15.83
N TYR A 431 -32.61 -2.12 16.19
CA TYR A 431 -32.65 -3.38 15.46
C TYR A 431 -33.26 -4.50 16.33
N THR A 432 -33.87 -5.49 15.69
CA THR A 432 -34.46 -6.66 16.34
C THR A 432 -33.98 -7.95 15.64
N GLY A 433 -34.12 -9.10 16.31
CA GLY A 433 -33.76 -10.42 15.77
C GLY A 433 -32.31 -10.46 15.28
N ASP A 434 -32.09 -11.11 14.14
CA ASP A 434 -30.76 -11.35 13.59
C ASP A 434 -30.02 -10.08 13.15
N ALA A 435 -30.73 -9.00 12.79
CA ALA A 435 -30.09 -7.73 12.52
C ALA A 435 -29.46 -7.13 13.79
N ARG A 436 -30.12 -7.25 14.94
CA ARG A 436 -29.54 -6.87 16.25
C ARG A 436 -28.30 -7.71 16.57
N THR A 437 -28.37 -9.00 16.29
CA THR A 437 -27.22 -9.91 16.44
C THR A 437 -26.04 -9.46 15.55
N GLY A 438 -26.30 -9.04 14.32
CA GLY A 438 -25.29 -8.47 13.44
C GLY A 438 -24.57 -7.26 14.04
N VAL A 439 -25.31 -6.34 14.68
CA VAL A 439 -24.71 -5.20 15.42
C VAL A 439 -23.86 -5.68 16.60
N GLN A 440 -24.31 -6.70 17.33
CA GLN A 440 -23.57 -7.26 18.46
C GLN A 440 -22.26 -7.95 18.04
N ILE A 441 -22.23 -8.57 16.86
CA ILE A 441 -21.01 -9.18 16.28
C ILE A 441 -19.93 -8.11 16.08
N ILE A 442 -20.26 -6.96 15.53
CA ILE A 442 -19.31 -5.86 15.36
C ILE A 442 -18.84 -5.33 16.71
N LEU A 443 -19.74 -5.14 17.68
CA LEU A 443 -19.36 -4.73 19.05
C LEU A 443 -18.34 -5.69 19.68
N ALA A 444 -18.55 -7.01 19.54
CA ALA A 444 -17.60 -7.99 20.05
C ALA A 444 -16.25 -7.92 19.32
N ALA A 445 -16.28 -7.78 17.99
CA ALA A 445 -15.06 -7.71 17.18
C ALA A 445 -14.21 -6.46 17.47
N MET A 446 -14.84 -5.32 17.79
CA MET A 446 -14.12 -4.07 18.10
C MET A 446 -13.25 -4.15 19.36
N GLU A 447 -13.44 -5.14 20.21
CA GLU A 447 -12.58 -5.37 21.39
C GLU A 447 -11.30 -6.16 21.06
N GLU A 448 -11.31 -6.95 19.99
CA GLU A 448 -10.24 -7.91 19.70
C GLU A 448 -8.86 -7.28 19.44
N PRO A 449 -8.72 -6.11 18.81
CA PRO A 449 -7.40 -5.48 18.68
C PRO A 449 -6.73 -5.21 20.04
N MET A 450 -7.44 -4.63 20.99
CA MET A 450 -6.93 -4.41 22.35
C MET A 450 -6.65 -5.73 23.06
N ARG A 451 -7.54 -6.73 22.93
CA ARG A 451 -7.35 -8.07 23.50
C ARG A 451 -6.08 -8.72 22.97
N GLN A 452 -5.85 -8.62 21.67
CA GLN A 452 -4.69 -9.26 21.04
C GLN A 452 -3.39 -8.56 21.45
N ILE A 453 -3.36 -7.22 21.50
CA ILE A 453 -2.21 -6.46 22.00
C ILE A 453 -1.86 -6.90 23.44
N ALA A 454 -2.88 -7.03 24.30
CA ALA A 454 -2.70 -7.50 25.67
C ALA A 454 -2.16 -8.95 25.70
N ARG A 455 -2.75 -9.86 24.91
CA ARG A 455 -2.28 -11.26 24.81
C ARG A 455 -0.82 -11.34 24.37
N ASN A 456 -0.42 -10.57 23.36
CA ASN A 456 0.95 -10.51 22.88
C ASN A 456 1.92 -9.95 23.96
N ALA A 457 1.38 -9.12 24.88
CA ALA A 457 2.11 -8.62 26.05
C ALA A 457 2.10 -9.59 27.27
N GLY A 458 1.40 -10.74 27.16
CA GLY A 458 1.27 -11.71 28.25
C GLY A 458 0.27 -11.34 29.34
N ILE A 459 -0.73 -10.49 29.01
CA ILE A 459 -1.71 -9.95 29.96
C ILE A 459 -3.12 -10.31 29.50
N ASP A 460 -4.06 -10.45 30.46
CA ASP A 460 -5.48 -10.65 30.14
C ASP A 460 -6.13 -9.34 29.66
N GLY A 461 -6.51 -9.32 28.37
CA GLY A 461 -7.15 -8.18 27.75
C GLY A 461 -8.53 -7.83 28.33
N SER A 462 -9.24 -8.79 28.93
CA SER A 462 -10.56 -8.54 29.51
C SER A 462 -10.50 -7.58 30.70
N VAL A 463 -9.46 -7.72 31.54
CA VAL A 463 -9.23 -6.82 32.68
C VAL A 463 -8.88 -5.40 32.20
N ILE A 464 -8.06 -5.31 31.15
CA ILE A 464 -7.67 -4.01 30.57
C ILE A 464 -8.88 -3.29 30.01
N ILE A 465 -9.68 -3.96 29.18
CA ILE A 465 -10.89 -3.39 28.56
C ILE A 465 -11.88 -2.91 29.61
N GLU A 466 -12.13 -3.73 30.66
CA GLU A 466 -13.05 -3.37 31.74
C GLU A 466 -12.58 -2.12 32.52
N ASN A 467 -11.28 -2.01 32.80
CA ASN A 467 -10.70 -0.84 33.46
C ASN A 467 -10.82 0.43 32.61
N ILE A 468 -10.60 0.33 31.29
CA ILE A 468 -10.77 1.45 30.35
C ILE A 468 -12.25 1.89 30.32
N ARG A 469 -13.20 0.94 30.24
CA ARG A 469 -14.63 1.22 30.23
C ARG A 469 -15.10 1.92 31.52
N ARG A 470 -14.63 1.46 32.67
CA ARG A 470 -14.97 2.08 33.98
C ARG A 470 -14.51 3.53 34.08
N ARG A 471 -13.33 3.83 33.51
CA ARG A 471 -12.80 5.20 33.52
C ARG A 471 -13.62 6.15 32.64
N ASN A 472 -14.27 5.64 31.63
CA ASN A 472 -15.21 6.35 30.75
C ASN A 472 -14.65 7.61 30.07
N LYS A 473 -13.33 7.65 29.79
CA LYS A 473 -12.66 8.71 29.04
C LYS A 473 -12.26 8.17 27.66
N PRO A 474 -12.52 8.88 26.55
CA PRO A 474 -12.24 8.39 25.19
C PRO A 474 -10.74 8.22 24.90
N ASP A 475 -9.90 9.02 25.55
CA ASP A 475 -8.44 9.05 25.32
C ASP A 475 -7.66 8.19 26.33
N TYR A 476 -8.35 7.57 27.30
CA TYR A 476 -7.73 6.75 28.34
C TYR A 476 -7.54 5.31 27.86
N GLY A 477 -6.32 4.83 27.90
CA GLY A 477 -5.94 3.51 27.42
C GLY A 477 -4.84 2.85 28.23
N TYR A 478 -4.28 1.78 27.67
CA TYR A 478 -3.23 0.98 28.30
C TYR A 478 -1.99 0.95 27.42
N ASP A 479 -0.87 1.45 27.95
CA ASP A 479 0.47 1.31 27.36
C ASP A 479 0.99 -0.11 27.60
N ALA A 480 0.83 -0.99 26.62
CA ALA A 480 1.24 -2.39 26.72
C ALA A 480 2.77 -2.60 26.78
N LEU A 481 3.55 -1.59 26.37
CA LEU A 481 5.01 -1.65 26.46
C LEU A 481 5.45 -1.49 27.91
N LYS A 482 4.92 -0.46 28.61
CA LYS A 482 5.31 -0.09 29.98
C LYS A 482 4.43 -0.72 31.05
N GLY A 483 3.23 -1.20 30.70
CA GLY A 483 2.32 -1.82 31.64
C GLY A 483 1.49 -0.81 32.47
N GLU A 484 1.22 0.37 31.92
CA GLU A 484 0.60 1.50 32.62
C GLU A 484 -0.70 1.96 31.94
N TYR A 485 -1.63 2.47 32.72
CA TYR A 485 -2.82 3.15 32.19
C TYR A 485 -2.54 4.65 32.04
N VAL A 486 -2.73 5.17 30.83
CA VAL A 486 -2.31 6.52 30.46
C VAL A 486 -3.34 7.22 29.57
N ASP A 487 -3.21 8.54 29.41
CA ASP A 487 -3.81 9.26 28.29
C ASP A 487 -2.98 8.96 27.04
N MET A 488 -3.64 8.42 26.01
CA MET A 488 -2.98 7.93 24.81
C MET A 488 -2.38 9.06 23.97
N PHE A 489 -3.06 10.22 23.91
CA PHE A 489 -2.53 11.39 23.19
C PHE A 489 -1.33 12.00 23.91
N GLU A 490 -1.40 12.17 25.24
CA GLU A 490 -0.28 12.70 26.02
C GLU A 490 0.94 11.77 25.95
N ARG A 491 0.69 10.46 25.90
CA ARG A 491 1.75 9.46 25.79
C ARG A 491 2.31 9.35 24.37
N GLY A 492 1.63 9.90 23.37
CA GLY A 492 1.96 9.79 21.95
C GLY A 492 1.62 8.44 21.32
N ILE A 493 0.76 7.62 21.97
CA ILE A 493 0.26 6.35 21.42
C ILE A 493 -1.00 6.66 20.59
N ILE A 494 -0.79 6.93 19.31
CA ILE A 494 -1.80 7.44 18.39
C ILE A 494 -1.79 6.66 17.09
N ASP A 495 -2.97 6.41 16.53
CA ASP A 495 -3.15 5.73 15.24
C ASP A 495 -3.76 6.69 14.22
N PRO A 496 -3.43 6.58 12.92
CA PRO A 496 -4.13 7.32 11.88
C PRO A 496 -5.61 6.90 11.81
N THR A 497 -6.50 7.87 11.70
CA THR A 497 -7.95 7.63 11.58
C THR A 497 -8.25 6.80 10.35
N LYS A 498 -7.62 7.12 9.21
CA LYS A 498 -7.76 6.41 7.93
C LYS A 498 -7.42 4.92 8.07
N VAL A 499 -6.34 4.59 8.79
CA VAL A 499 -5.92 3.20 9.04
C VAL A 499 -6.98 2.46 9.85
N THR A 500 -7.40 3.02 10.98
CA THR A 500 -8.34 2.36 11.91
C THR A 500 -9.72 2.13 11.27
N ARG A 501 -10.25 3.14 10.55
CA ARG A 501 -11.56 3.00 9.88
C ARG A 501 -11.51 2.05 8.70
N SER A 502 -10.45 2.11 7.86
CA SER A 502 -10.31 1.25 6.68
C SER A 502 -10.15 -0.21 7.09
N ALA A 503 -9.40 -0.49 8.15
CA ALA A 503 -9.27 -1.83 8.71
C ALA A 503 -10.63 -2.42 9.09
N LEU A 504 -11.49 -1.66 9.79
CA LEU A 504 -12.84 -2.11 10.18
C LEU A 504 -13.76 -2.27 8.96
N GLN A 505 -13.74 -1.33 8.01
CA GLN A 505 -14.58 -1.36 6.80
C GLN A 505 -14.26 -2.58 5.93
N ASN A 506 -12.98 -2.81 5.62
CA ASN A 506 -12.54 -3.90 4.77
C ASN A 506 -12.79 -5.25 5.44
N ALA A 507 -12.50 -5.37 6.74
CA ALA A 507 -12.78 -6.56 7.55
C ALA A 507 -14.27 -6.91 7.53
N SER A 508 -15.14 -5.93 7.80
CA SER A 508 -16.59 -6.13 7.84
C SER A 508 -17.16 -6.48 6.47
N SER A 509 -16.67 -5.86 5.40
CA SER A 509 -17.12 -6.13 4.03
C SER A 509 -16.88 -7.58 3.64
N VAL A 510 -15.64 -8.07 3.78
CA VAL A 510 -15.29 -9.45 3.42
C VAL A 510 -15.95 -10.45 4.39
N ALA A 511 -15.96 -10.17 5.70
CA ALA A 511 -16.60 -11.04 6.67
C ALA A 511 -18.10 -11.20 6.39
N ALA A 512 -18.81 -10.14 6.01
CA ALA A 512 -20.22 -10.20 5.63
C ALA A 512 -20.45 -11.09 4.41
N MET A 513 -19.55 -11.06 3.42
CA MET A 513 -19.61 -11.96 2.25
C MET A 513 -19.35 -13.42 2.65
N VAL A 514 -18.35 -13.68 3.48
CA VAL A 514 -18.06 -15.02 4.02
C VAL A 514 -19.29 -15.60 4.75
N LEU A 515 -19.93 -14.81 5.60
CA LEU A 515 -21.10 -15.25 6.36
C LEU A 515 -22.35 -15.54 5.49
N THR A 516 -22.43 -14.95 4.30
CA THR A 516 -23.52 -15.23 3.34
C THR A 516 -23.20 -16.35 2.36
N THR A 517 -22.01 -16.96 2.44
CA THR A 517 -21.58 -18.05 1.54
C THR A 517 -22.14 -19.38 2.02
N GLU A 518 -22.70 -20.17 1.09
CA GLU A 518 -23.29 -21.49 1.34
C GLU A 518 -22.56 -22.62 0.63
N SER A 519 -21.87 -22.35 -0.48
CA SER A 519 -21.16 -23.36 -1.25
C SER A 519 -19.80 -22.88 -1.73
N LEU A 520 -18.84 -23.79 -1.80
CA LEU A 520 -17.51 -23.57 -2.35
C LEU A 520 -17.30 -24.45 -3.57
N VAL A 521 -16.67 -23.90 -4.60
CA VAL A 521 -16.41 -24.58 -5.87
C VAL A 521 -14.93 -24.40 -6.23
N THR A 522 -14.21 -25.51 -6.38
CA THR A 522 -12.79 -25.50 -6.76
C THR A 522 -12.52 -26.48 -7.90
N ASP A 523 -11.38 -26.34 -8.56
CA ASP A 523 -10.91 -27.33 -9.52
C ASP A 523 -10.42 -28.60 -8.79
N ILE A 524 -10.68 -29.78 -9.39
CA ILE A 524 -10.09 -31.00 -8.86
C ILE A 524 -8.59 -30.98 -9.18
N PRO A 525 -7.70 -31.13 -8.17
CA PRO A 525 -6.27 -31.19 -8.41
C PRO A 525 -5.96 -32.29 -9.43
N GLN A 526 -5.31 -31.93 -10.53
CA GLN A 526 -4.78 -32.93 -11.44
C GLN A 526 -3.41 -33.39 -10.91
N PRO A 527 -3.13 -34.70 -10.92
CA PRO A 527 -1.78 -35.19 -10.64
C PRO A 527 -0.83 -34.54 -11.65
N GLU A 528 0.27 -33.98 -11.17
CA GLU A 528 1.31 -33.45 -12.05
C GLU A 528 1.66 -34.52 -13.10
N PRO A 529 1.72 -34.15 -14.41
CA PRO A 529 2.16 -35.10 -15.42
C PRO A 529 3.54 -35.61 -15.03
N ALA A 530 3.69 -36.91 -14.89
CA ALA A 530 4.95 -37.56 -14.57
C ALA A 530 6.02 -36.99 -15.52
N ALA A 531 7.11 -36.49 -14.98
CA ALA A 531 8.23 -35.98 -15.77
C ALA A 531 8.58 -37.06 -16.82
N PRO A 532 8.75 -36.67 -18.10
CA PRO A 532 9.03 -37.66 -19.16
C PRO A 532 10.26 -38.47 -18.71
N ALA A 533 10.05 -39.79 -18.60
CA ALA A 533 11.14 -40.70 -18.27
C ALA A 533 12.26 -40.45 -19.28
N ASN A 534 13.43 -40.06 -18.78
CA ASN A 534 14.61 -39.89 -19.60
C ASN A 534 14.79 -41.20 -20.40
N PRO A 535 14.76 -41.19 -21.75
CA PRO A 535 15.05 -42.37 -22.51
C PRO A 535 16.47 -42.79 -22.13
N GLY A 536 16.54 -43.92 -21.45
CA GLY A 536 17.76 -44.43 -20.88
C GLY A 536 18.90 -44.41 -21.89
N MET A 537 20.07 -44.01 -21.45
CA MET A 537 21.33 -44.42 -22.04
C MET A 537 21.36 -45.96 -22.06
N GLY A 538 20.82 -46.54 -23.14
CA GLY A 538 21.02 -47.92 -23.47
C GLY A 538 22.51 -48.12 -23.73
N GLY A 539 23.16 -48.88 -22.87
CA GLY A 539 24.53 -49.27 -23.04
C GLY A 539 24.71 -49.99 -24.39
N GLY A 540 25.67 -49.49 -25.16
CA GLY A 540 26.31 -50.19 -26.24
C GLY A 540 27.69 -50.64 -25.74
N MET A 541 27.75 -51.87 -25.26
CA MET A 541 29.00 -52.63 -25.28
C MET A 541 29.25 -53.01 -26.76
N TYR A 542 30.38 -52.57 -27.29
CA TYR A 542 31.42 -53.37 -27.97
C TYR A 542 32.55 -52.42 -28.29
#